data_f2b12147cad7b4c3fbfbfec88fa7e627
#
_entry.id   f2b12147cad7b4c3fbfbfec88fa7e627
#
_cell.length_a   1.000
_cell.length_b   1.000
_cell.length_c   1.000
_cell.angle_alpha   90.00
_cell.angle_beta   90.00
_cell.angle_gamma   90.00
#
_symmetry.space_group_name_H-M   'P 1'
#
loop_
_entity.id
_entity.type
_entity.pdbx_description
1 polymer ?
#
loop_
_entity_poly.entity_id
_entity_poly.type
_entity_poly.pdbx_seq_one_letter_code
_entity_poly.pdbx_strand_id
1 'polypeptide(L)'
;MGKAKLQAELGLSTKREATELFDQYHERVPFVRDLMNETSRWASREGEIRTLLGRGCRFNKWEPAQFGMHTPMTWEDAMKKYGENRIRRAFTYKALNKLIQGSAADMTKKAMLDLYKEGIIAHIQIHDELDISVESDKKAKRII
;
A
#
# COMPACT_ATOMS: atom_id res chain seq x y z
N MET A 1 -2.50 -6.93 -7.79
CA MET A 1 -1.94 -8.23 -8.26
C MET A 1 -2.20 -8.33 -9.76
N GLY A 2 -1.26 -8.84 -10.57
CA GLY A 2 -1.47 -9.03 -12.02
C GLY A 2 -2.01 -10.43 -12.33
N LYS A 3 -2.64 -10.60 -13.52
CA LYS A 3 -3.25 -11.87 -13.96
C LYS A 3 -2.30 -13.07 -13.89
N ALA A 4 -1.03 -12.90 -14.27
CA ALA A 4 -0.02 -13.98 -14.22
C ALA A 4 0.30 -14.41 -12.77
N LYS A 5 0.37 -13.46 -11.85
CA LYS A 5 0.58 -13.76 -10.42
C LYS A 5 -0.65 -14.44 -9.83
N LEU A 6 -1.85 -14.00 -10.19
CA LEU A 6 -3.11 -14.63 -9.78
C LEU A 6 -3.18 -16.10 -10.25
N GLN A 7 -2.79 -16.36 -11.50
CA GLN A 7 -2.72 -17.73 -12.05
C GLN A 7 -1.79 -18.61 -11.22
N ALA A 8 -0.59 -18.13 -10.92
CA ALA A 8 0.40 -18.90 -10.18
C ALA A 8 -0.01 -19.18 -8.72
N GLU A 9 -0.56 -18.18 -8.02
CA GLU A 9 -0.95 -18.32 -6.61
C GLU A 9 -2.18 -19.20 -6.40
N LEU A 10 -3.12 -19.19 -7.35
CA LEU A 10 -4.33 -20.03 -7.28
C LEU A 10 -4.17 -21.38 -7.99
N GLY A 11 -3.02 -21.68 -8.59
CA GLY A 11 -2.80 -22.93 -9.31
C GLY A 11 -3.71 -23.12 -10.51
N LEU A 12 -4.14 -22.02 -11.17
CA LEU A 12 -5.04 -22.09 -12.30
C LEU A 12 -4.35 -22.67 -13.53
N SER A 13 -5.03 -23.59 -14.21
CA SER A 13 -4.45 -24.34 -15.32
C SER A 13 -4.19 -23.46 -16.55
N THR A 14 -5.00 -22.42 -16.75
CA THR A 14 -4.91 -21.57 -17.93
C THR A 14 -4.89 -20.08 -17.59
N LYS A 15 -4.24 -19.29 -18.45
CA LYS A 15 -4.27 -17.83 -18.40
C LYS A 15 -5.69 -17.27 -18.61
N ARG A 16 -6.54 -18.02 -19.32
CA ARG A 16 -7.92 -17.64 -19.56
C ARG A 16 -8.73 -17.64 -18.26
N GLU A 17 -8.66 -18.71 -17.46
CA GLU A 17 -9.32 -18.81 -16.15
C GLU A 17 -8.90 -17.66 -15.22
N ALA A 18 -7.58 -17.35 -15.18
CA ALA A 18 -7.09 -16.24 -14.40
C ALA A 18 -7.63 -14.88 -14.89
N THR A 19 -7.83 -14.74 -16.20
CA THR A 19 -8.39 -13.52 -16.79
C THR A 19 -9.87 -13.38 -16.45
N GLU A 20 -10.66 -14.44 -16.62
CA GLU A 20 -12.09 -14.47 -16.31
C GLU A 20 -12.34 -14.15 -14.82
N LEU A 21 -11.58 -14.78 -13.92
CA LEU A 21 -11.69 -14.51 -12.47
C LEU A 21 -11.30 -13.07 -12.11
N PHE A 22 -10.23 -12.56 -12.73
CA PHE A 22 -9.78 -11.19 -12.53
C PHE A 22 -10.83 -10.17 -12.99
N ASP A 23 -11.44 -10.40 -14.14
CA ASP A 23 -12.44 -9.50 -14.71
C ASP A 23 -13.76 -9.58 -13.91
N GLN A 24 -14.20 -10.76 -13.49
CA GLN A 24 -15.35 -10.94 -12.58
C GLN A 24 -15.16 -10.22 -11.24
N TYR A 25 -13.95 -10.29 -10.65
CA TYR A 25 -13.66 -9.55 -9.43
C TYR A 25 -13.84 -8.04 -9.62
N HIS A 26 -13.28 -7.50 -10.70
CA HIS A 26 -13.37 -6.07 -10.96
C HIS A 26 -14.76 -5.59 -11.41
N GLU A 27 -15.57 -6.49 -11.94
CA GLU A 27 -16.99 -6.23 -12.24
C GLU A 27 -17.82 -6.15 -10.96
N ARG A 28 -17.59 -7.07 -10.02
CA ARG A 28 -18.29 -7.09 -8.73
C ARG A 28 -17.84 -6.00 -7.75
N VAL A 29 -16.60 -5.56 -7.85
CA VAL A 29 -15.99 -4.57 -6.94
C VAL A 29 -15.30 -3.45 -7.75
N PRO A 30 -16.07 -2.68 -8.54
CA PRO A 30 -15.53 -1.70 -9.49
C PRO A 30 -14.74 -0.58 -8.79
N PHE A 31 -15.16 -0.16 -7.61
CA PHE A 31 -14.51 0.91 -6.85
C PHE A 31 -13.03 0.64 -6.56
N VAL A 32 -12.61 -0.62 -6.46
CA VAL A 32 -11.19 -0.97 -6.23
C VAL A 32 -10.33 -0.56 -7.41
N ARG A 33 -10.81 -0.79 -8.64
CA ARG A 33 -10.11 -0.38 -9.87
C ARG A 33 -10.03 1.14 -9.97
N ASP A 34 -11.13 1.83 -9.68
CA ASP A 34 -11.21 3.28 -9.76
C ASP A 34 -10.29 3.93 -8.74
N LEU A 35 -10.31 3.45 -7.50
CA LEU A 35 -9.44 3.93 -6.43
C LEU A 35 -7.95 3.68 -6.74
N MET A 36 -7.61 2.52 -7.33
CA MET A 36 -6.25 2.22 -7.77
C MET A 36 -5.77 3.18 -8.85
N ASN A 37 -6.62 3.46 -9.84
CA ASN A 37 -6.30 4.37 -10.93
C ASN A 37 -6.18 5.82 -10.44
N GLU A 38 -7.06 6.25 -9.57
CA GLU A 38 -7.07 7.59 -8.99
C GLU A 38 -5.84 7.82 -8.12
N THR A 39 -5.54 6.92 -7.19
CA THR A 39 -4.36 7.03 -6.32
C THR A 39 -3.06 6.97 -7.11
N SER A 40 -2.99 6.15 -8.17
CA SER A 40 -1.81 6.09 -9.04
C SER A 40 -1.63 7.38 -9.84
N ARG A 41 -2.72 7.96 -10.37
CA ARG A 41 -2.68 9.25 -11.06
C ARG A 41 -2.27 10.38 -10.12
N TRP A 42 -2.82 10.41 -8.91
CA TRP A 42 -2.44 11.37 -7.88
C TRP A 42 -0.96 11.27 -7.53
N ALA A 43 -0.47 10.05 -7.22
CA ALA A 43 0.94 9.80 -6.93
C ALA A 43 1.87 10.21 -8.08
N SER A 44 1.45 10.03 -9.33
CA SER A 44 2.20 10.44 -10.51
C SER A 44 2.29 11.96 -10.66
N ARG A 45 1.21 12.67 -10.37
CA ARG A 45 1.12 14.12 -10.48
C ARG A 45 1.82 14.82 -9.33
N GLU A 46 1.41 14.51 -8.10
CA GLU A 46 1.88 15.21 -6.90
C GLU A 46 3.21 14.65 -6.37
N GLY A 47 3.55 13.39 -6.70
CA GLY A 47 4.75 12.73 -6.18
C GLY A 47 4.65 12.29 -4.73
N GLU A 48 3.49 12.45 -4.10
CA GLU A 48 3.22 12.05 -2.72
C GLU A 48 1.77 11.59 -2.59
N ILE A 49 1.52 10.65 -1.67
CA ILE A 49 0.21 10.32 -1.12
C ILE A 49 0.27 10.43 0.40
N ARG A 50 -0.87 10.64 1.04
CA ARG A 50 -0.96 10.74 2.51
C ARG A 50 -1.88 9.66 3.05
N THR A 51 -1.41 9.02 4.12
CA THR A 51 -2.21 8.05 4.89
C THR A 51 -3.36 8.74 5.61
N LEU A 52 -4.25 7.95 6.22
CA LEU A 52 -5.42 8.46 6.96
C LEU A 52 -5.05 9.47 8.06
N LEU A 53 -3.89 9.30 8.71
CA LEU A 53 -3.39 10.23 9.73
C LEU A 53 -2.39 11.27 9.18
N GLY A 54 -2.33 11.44 7.86
CA GLY A 54 -1.57 12.51 7.21
C GLY A 54 -0.09 12.21 6.97
N ARG A 55 0.40 11.00 7.27
CA ARG A 55 1.80 10.62 7.00
C ARG A 55 2.06 10.54 5.50
N GLY A 56 3.05 11.32 5.02
CA GLY A 56 3.43 11.35 3.61
C GLY A 56 4.18 10.10 3.16
N CYS A 57 3.84 9.62 1.98
CA CYS A 57 4.56 8.58 1.27
C CYS A 57 4.97 9.08 -0.11
N ARG A 58 6.27 9.28 -0.33
CA ARG A 58 6.82 9.95 -1.51
C ARG A 58 7.21 8.99 -2.62
N PHE A 59 7.09 9.47 -3.86
CA PHE A 59 7.48 8.80 -5.11
C PHE A 59 8.54 9.66 -5.80
N ASN A 60 9.75 9.66 -5.27
CA ASN A 60 10.87 10.51 -5.70
C ASN A 60 11.88 9.79 -6.62
N LYS A 61 11.54 8.59 -7.09
CA LYS A 61 12.33 7.87 -8.09
C LYS A 61 11.66 7.98 -9.46
N TRP A 62 12.48 7.92 -10.51
CA TRP A 62 12.07 8.10 -11.89
C TRP A 62 12.53 6.95 -12.76
N GLU A 63 11.79 6.68 -13.80
CA GLU A 63 12.06 5.62 -14.78
C GLU A 63 11.65 6.11 -16.18
N PRO A 64 12.17 5.51 -17.27
CA PRO A 64 11.69 5.83 -18.61
C PRO A 64 10.19 5.50 -18.75
N ALA A 65 9.48 6.33 -19.52
CA ALA A 65 8.05 6.16 -19.76
C ALA A 65 7.73 4.92 -20.63
N GLN A 66 8.74 4.38 -21.33
CA GLN A 66 8.57 3.16 -22.13
C GLN A 66 8.21 1.96 -21.25
N PHE A 67 7.41 1.04 -21.82
CA PHE A 67 7.12 -0.23 -21.18
C PHE A 67 8.37 -1.11 -21.08
N GLY A 68 8.59 -1.71 -19.91
CA GLY A 68 9.72 -2.59 -19.66
C GLY A 68 10.13 -2.64 -18.20
N MET A 69 11.11 -3.48 -17.87
CA MET A 69 11.73 -3.49 -16.55
C MET A 69 12.88 -2.48 -16.53
N HIS A 70 12.75 -1.47 -15.67
CA HIS A 70 13.74 -0.41 -15.55
C HIS A 70 14.22 -0.29 -14.11
N THR A 71 15.47 0.09 -13.92
CA THR A 71 16.02 0.45 -12.62
C THR A 71 15.67 1.91 -12.32
N PRO A 72 14.88 2.19 -11.29
CA PRO A 72 14.53 3.56 -10.92
C PRO A 72 15.74 4.34 -10.42
N MET A 73 15.83 5.60 -10.81
CA MET A 73 16.95 6.50 -10.54
C MET A 73 16.48 7.84 -10.00
N THR A 74 17.40 8.75 -9.71
CA THR A 74 17.08 10.13 -9.34
C THR A 74 16.45 10.87 -10.51
N TRP A 75 15.84 12.01 -10.27
CA TRP A 75 15.29 12.86 -11.34
C TRP A 75 16.40 13.36 -12.27
N GLU A 76 17.51 13.80 -11.69
CA GLU A 76 18.66 14.33 -12.41
C GLU A 76 19.27 13.29 -13.36
N ASP A 77 19.46 12.07 -12.87
CA ASP A 77 20.00 10.96 -13.68
C ASP A 77 19.03 10.57 -14.79
N ALA A 78 17.73 10.52 -14.49
CA ALA A 78 16.69 10.18 -15.45
C ALA A 78 16.60 11.25 -16.56
N MET A 79 16.64 12.52 -16.18
CA MET A 79 16.66 13.65 -17.11
C MET A 79 17.86 13.60 -18.02
N LYS A 80 19.06 13.41 -17.46
CA LYS A 80 20.31 13.35 -18.23
C LYS A 80 20.31 12.18 -19.22
N LYS A 81 19.72 11.05 -18.82
CA LYS A 81 19.75 9.82 -19.62
C LYS A 81 18.68 9.75 -20.70
N TYR A 82 17.46 10.22 -20.41
CA TYR A 82 16.30 10.00 -21.26
C TYR A 82 15.61 11.29 -21.74
N GLY A 83 15.86 12.42 -21.09
CA GLY A 83 15.18 13.70 -21.34
C GLY A 83 13.82 13.80 -20.67
N GLU A 84 13.36 15.03 -20.46
CA GLU A 84 12.19 15.38 -19.63
C GLU A 84 10.90 14.66 -20.08
N ASN A 85 10.60 14.70 -21.36
CA ASN A 85 9.34 14.14 -21.91
C ASN A 85 9.31 12.62 -22.02
N ARG A 86 10.38 11.92 -21.59
CA ARG A 86 10.51 10.47 -21.72
C ARG A 86 10.62 9.76 -20.38
N ILE A 87 10.40 10.46 -19.28
CA ILE A 87 10.48 9.91 -17.93
C ILE A 87 9.14 10.03 -17.23
N ARG A 88 8.92 9.14 -16.25
CA ARG A 88 7.78 9.13 -15.35
C ARG A 88 8.21 8.77 -13.93
N ARG A 89 7.39 9.11 -12.94
CA ARG A 89 7.63 8.65 -11.57
C ARG A 89 7.50 7.14 -11.46
N ALA A 90 8.49 6.51 -10.84
CA ALA A 90 8.52 5.08 -10.62
C ALA A 90 7.60 4.66 -9.47
N PHE A 91 7.13 3.42 -9.51
CA PHE A 91 6.34 2.76 -8.44
C PHE A 91 4.97 3.36 -8.14
N THR A 92 4.45 4.28 -8.93
CA THR A 92 3.13 4.91 -8.68
C THR A 92 1.98 3.89 -8.67
N TYR A 93 2.12 2.77 -9.37
CA TYR A 93 1.17 1.65 -9.33
C TYR A 93 1.05 0.99 -7.94
N LYS A 94 2.00 1.24 -7.02
CA LYS A 94 1.96 0.77 -5.62
C LYS A 94 1.23 1.76 -4.70
N ALA A 95 0.73 2.88 -5.22
CA ALA A 95 0.19 3.96 -4.41
C ALA A 95 -0.97 3.51 -3.51
N LEU A 96 -1.95 2.80 -4.06
CA LEU A 96 -3.07 2.28 -3.28
C LEU A 96 -2.61 1.34 -2.15
N ASN A 97 -1.71 0.41 -2.45
CA ASN A 97 -1.18 -0.51 -1.43
C ASN A 97 -0.45 0.24 -0.30
N LYS A 98 0.37 1.24 -0.66
CA LYS A 98 1.06 2.09 0.32
C LYS A 98 0.09 2.93 1.15
N LEU A 99 -0.99 3.43 0.54
CA LEU A 99 -2.04 4.17 1.22
C LEU A 99 -2.73 3.30 2.27
N ILE A 100 -3.22 2.12 1.88
CA ILE A 100 -3.96 1.21 2.76
C ILE A 100 -3.07 0.65 3.86
N GLN A 101 -1.94 0.06 3.53
CA GLN A 101 -1.03 -0.52 4.53
C GLN A 101 -0.44 0.55 5.45
N GLY A 102 -0.13 1.73 4.90
CA GLY A 102 0.33 2.85 5.70
C GLY A 102 -0.72 3.35 6.68
N SER A 103 -1.98 3.44 6.25
CA SER A 103 -3.09 3.85 7.12
C SER A 103 -3.38 2.82 8.21
N ALA A 104 -3.33 1.52 7.88
CA ALA A 104 -3.45 0.45 8.88
C ALA A 104 -2.35 0.55 9.94
N ALA A 105 -1.09 0.73 9.52
CA ALA A 105 0.03 0.91 10.46
C ALA A 105 -0.12 2.18 11.32
N ASP A 106 -0.72 3.25 10.78
CA ASP A 106 -1.01 4.46 11.56
C ASP A 106 -2.09 4.22 12.61
N MET A 107 -3.12 3.42 12.29
CA MET A 107 -4.18 3.03 13.25
C MET A 107 -3.59 2.24 14.43
N THR A 108 -2.74 1.24 14.16
CA THR A 108 -2.07 0.47 15.23
C THR A 108 -1.20 1.36 16.10
N LYS A 109 -0.41 2.25 15.50
CA LYS A 109 0.41 3.21 16.27
C LYS A 109 -0.41 4.17 17.10
N LYS A 110 -1.55 4.62 16.56
CA LYS A 110 -2.47 5.46 17.31
C LYS A 110 -3.07 4.71 18.50
N ALA A 111 -3.50 3.47 18.29
CA ALA A 111 -4.00 2.61 19.38
C ALA A 111 -2.96 2.43 20.48
N MET A 112 -1.69 2.15 20.13
CA MET A 112 -0.60 2.08 21.11
C MET A 112 -0.42 3.36 21.91
N LEU A 113 -0.49 4.52 21.24
CA LEU A 113 -0.37 5.83 21.89
C LEU A 113 -1.55 6.09 22.84
N ASP A 114 -2.76 5.75 22.42
CA ASP A 114 -3.96 5.96 23.23
C ASP A 114 -3.95 5.04 24.46
N LEU A 115 -3.58 3.76 24.30
CA LEU A 115 -3.36 2.84 25.43
C LEU A 115 -2.30 3.37 26.40
N TYR A 116 -1.19 3.86 25.87
CA TYR A 116 -0.12 4.44 26.71
C TYR A 116 -0.59 5.63 27.55
N LYS A 117 -1.44 6.50 27.00
CA LYS A 117 -2.03 7.63 27.74
C LYS A 117 -2.94 7.19 28.88
N GLU A 118 -3.58 6.03 28.73
CA GLU A 118 -4.39 5.38 29.77
C GLU A 118 -3.56 4.56 30.77
N GLY A 119 -2.23 4.63 30.68
CA GLY A 119 -1.31 3.89 31.55
C GLY A 119 -1.16 2.41 31.19
N ILE A 120 -1.57 2.01 30.00
CA ILE A 120 -1.48 0.64 29.50
C ILE A 120 -0.32 0.55 28.52
N ILE A 121 0.65 -0.32 28.83
CA ILE A 121 1.83 -0.52 28.00
C ILE A 121 1.67 -1.79 27.17
N ALA A 122 1.65 -1.67 25.85
CA ALA A 122 1.78 -2.82 24.97
C ALA A 122 3.24 -3.34 24.99
N HIS A 123 3.43 -4.62 25.28
CA HIS A 123 4.74 -5.24 25.36
C HIS A 123 5.25 -5.70 24.01
N ILE A 124 4.34 -6.20 23.16
CA ILE A 124 4.64 -6.70 21.82
C ILE A 124 3.59 -6.15 20.84
N GLN A 125 4.03 -5.81 19.64
CA GLN A 125 3.16 -5.49 18.52
C GLN A 125 3.49 -6.44 17.36
N ILE A 126 2.51 -7.21 16.92
CA ILE A 126 2.62 -8.13 15.77
C ILE A 126 1.55 -7.74 14.76
N HIS A 127 1.96 -7.19 13.61
CA HIS A 127 1.05 -6.68 12.60
C HIS A 127 0.01 -5.68 13.16
N ASP A 128 -1.22 -6.10 13.34
CA ASP A 128 -2.38 -5.37 13.85
C ASP A 128 -2.80 -5.78 15.27
N GLU A 129 -2.03 -6.68 15.90
CA GLU A 129 -2.23 -7.16 17.26
C GLU A 129 -1.33 -6.43 18.25
N LEU A 130 -1.85 -6.18 19.45
CA LEU A 130 -1.12 -5.62 20.58
C LEU A 130 -1.25 -6.52 21.81
N ASP A 131 -0.12 -7.04 22.28
CA ASP A 131 -0.07 -7.85 23.49
C ASP A 131 0.19 -6.99 24.71
N ILE A 132 -0.70 -7.11 25.70
CA ILE A 132 -0.62 -6.42 26.97
C ILE A 132 -0.71 -7.41 28.14
N SER A 133 0.02 -7.13 29.21
CA SER A 133 -0.12 -7.90 30.45
C SER A 133 -1.16 -7.25 31.38
N VAL A 134 -2.05 -8.05 31.90
CA VAL A 134 -3.08 -7.62 32.87
C VAL A 134 -3.03 -8.47 34.13
N GLU A 135 -3.26 -7.85 35.29
CA GLU A 135 -3.13 -8.52 36.61
C GLU A 135 -4.25 -9.52 36.86
N SER A 136 -5.40 -9.39 36.21
CA SER A 136 -6.55 -10.27 36.39
C SER A 136 -7.55 -10.17 35.23
N ASP A 137 -8.36 -11.23 35.06
CA ASP A 137 -9.46 -11.27 34.08
C ASP A 137 -10.48 -10.13 34.25
N LYS A 138 -10.68 -9.66 35.50
CA LYS A 138 -11.56 -8.55 35.80
C LYS A 138 -11.02 -7.22 35.25
N LYS A 139 -9.69 -7.04 35.23
CA LYS A 139 -9.02 -5.87 34.67
C LYS A 139 -8.97 -5.97 33.15
N ALA A 140 -8.75 -7.18 32.60
CA ALA A 140 -8.81 -7.42 31.15
C ALA A 140 -10.15 -6.99 30.53
N LYS A 141 -11.27 -7.38 31.13
CA LYS A 141 -12.62 -7.04 30.68
C LYS A 141 -12.97 -5.53 30.68
N ARG A 142 -12.14 -4.69 31.28
CA ARG A 142 -12.31 -3.22 31.28
C ARG A 142 -11.51 -2.52 30.19
N ILE A 143 -10.58 -3.23 29.57
CA ILE A 143 -9.67 -2.70 28.54
C ILE A 143 -10.20 -3.01 27.15
N ILE A 144 -10.97 -4.08 27.00
CA ILE A 144 -11.67 -4.50 25.79
C ILE A 144 -13.04 -3.84 25.71
#